data_665ddab7523d70fd31528649d0f4ecb5
#
_entry.id   665ddab7523d70fd31528649d0f4ecb5
#
_cell.length_a   1.000
_cell.length_b   1.000
_cell.length_c   1.000
_cell.angle_alpha   90.00
_cell.angle_beta   90.00
_cell.angle_gamma   90.00
#
_symmetry.space_group_name_H-M   'P 1'
#
loop_
_entity.id
_entity.type
_entity.pdbx_description
1 polymer ?
#
loop_
_entity_poly.entity_id
_entity_poly.type
_entity_poly.pdbx_seq_one_letter_code
_entity_poly.pdbx_strand_id
1 'polypeptide(L)'
;MKKLSFLVMIILLALSFSALPVLAQEDEEAKAYGEWYKAYQAKDWALVAKLARDFVAKYPNNANVKFVKGSIGKYQATLLEAFNNSLKAYSGPNPDAAKLDRLIADGEKYLAEKPDDFGVTVFMALSMSNGVLGNFYKDTAKTQTYVEKALTLSENPTPPEGWKPEDYTKTVNTTLANLNFYLGYQALNQATPNLEDAEKYLTKAASVKSATPGEGWKDARVYWTRAEVHSKKYSDLSKQYSALSEDDKRGDKGKALLEQINPLIDKMIVDYARVVAVATSPATKQFQDAARDSLKTYWDYKYKKPDGMNELVKGFEADPTVEQTLPAAPAEATAPPPVEATKLKPGLKPGATTGKPAKPAARRRKPR
;
A
#
# COMPACT_ATOMS: atom_id res chain seq x y z
N MET A 1 34.80 -41.37 -67.22
CA MET A 1 34.61 -42.01 -65.88
C MET A 1 35.31 -41.27 -64.72
N LYS A 2 36.44 -40.58 -64.89
CA LYS A 2 37.14 -39.86 -63.80
C LYS A 2 36.40 -38.67 -63.24
N LYS A 3 35.52 -37.97 -63.97
CA LYS A 3 34.75 -36.80 -63.49
C LYS A 3 33.55 -37.16 -62.60
N LEU A 4 32.98 -38.35 -62.79
CA LEU A 4 31.85 -38.84 -62.02
C LEU A 4 32.27 -39.26 -60.59
N SER A 5 33.46 -39.85 -60.43
CA SER A 5 34.02 -40.25 -59.14
C SER A 5 34.38 -39.06 -58.26
N PHE A 6 34.82 -37.92 -58.86
CA PHE A 6 35.17 -36.74 -58.15
C PHE A 6 33.92 -36.01 -57.59
N LEU A 7 32.81 -36.02 -58.35
CA LEU A 7 31.55 -35.43 -57.94
C LEU A 7 30.91 -36.21 -56.78
N VAL A 8 30.96 -37.55 -56.83
CA VAL A 8 30.45 -38.40 -55.73
C VAL A 8 31.27 -38.24 -54.45
N MET A 9 32.58 -38.03 -54.56
CA MET A 9 33.46 -37.80 -53.40
C MET A 9 33.23 -36.44 -52.76
N ILE A 10 32.92 -35.38 -53.54
CA ILE A 10 32.56 -34.05 -53.01
C ILE A 10 31.19 -34.08 -52.30
N ILE A 11 30.21 -34.82 -52.81
CA ILE A 11 28.89 -34.99 -52.21
C ILE A 11 29.00 -35.77 -50.89
N LEU A 12 29.82 -36.83 -50.84
CA LEU A 12 30.06 -37.56 -49.58
C LEU A 12 30.82 -36.76 -48.53
N LEU A 13 31.78 -35.89 -48.93
CA LEU A 13 32.47 -34.97 -48.02
C LEU A 13 31.53 -33.89 -47.55
N ALA A 14 30.64 -33.33 -48.36
CA ALA A 14 29.66 -32.34 -47.96
C ALA A 14 28.62 -32.91 -46.99
N LEU A 15 28.20 -34.17 -47.15
CA LEU A 15 27.29 -34.86 -46.24
C LEU A 15 27.95 -35.20 -44.90
N SER A 16 29.26 -35.51 -44.88
CA SER A 16 29.99 -35.75 -43.61
C SER A 16 30.25 -34.46 -42.82
N PHE A 17 30.43 -33.31 -43.49
CA PHE A 17 30.59 -32.01 -42.79
C PHE A 17 29.26 -31.44 -42.22
N SER A 18 28.12 -31.81 -42.81
CA SER A 18 26.81 -31.39 -42.29
C SER A 18 26.33 -32.23 -41.09
N ALA A 19 26.87 -33.44 -40.90
CA ALA A 19 26.50 -34.31 -39.77
C ALA A 19 27.29 -34.02 -38.47
N LEU A 20 28.52 -33.50 -38.59
CA LEU A 20 29.37 -33.21 -37.42
C LEU A 20 28.77 -32.17 -36.44
N PRO A 21 28.20 -31.03 -36.89
CA PRO A 21 27.60 -30.08 -35.97
C PRO A 21 26.33 -30.61 -35.26
N VAL A 22 25.59 -31.53 -35.90
CA VAL A 22 24.39 -32.14 -35.31
C VAL A 22 24.76 -33.09 -34.16
N LEU A 23 25.78 -33.94 -34.36
CA LEU A 23 26.27 -34.86 -33.32
C LEU A 23 26.88 -34.10 -32.14
N ALA A 24 27.65 -33.03 -32.39
CA ALA A 24 28.21 -32.18 -31.34
C ALA A 24 27.11 -31.45 -30.55
N GLN A 25 26.04 -31.04 -31.20
CA GLN A 25 24.90 -30.40 -30.58
C GLN A 25 24.10 -31.36 -29.68
N GLU A 26 23.92 -32.62 -30.12
CA GLU A 26 23.25 -33.67 -29.32
C GLU A 26 24.05 -34.00 -28.06
N ASP A 27 25.39 -34.02 -28.09
CA ASP A 27 26.26 -34.24 -26.94
C ASP A 27 26.18 -33.08 -25.93
N GLU A 28 26.18 -31.82 -26.41
CA GLU A 28 26.04 -30.64 -25.55
C GLU A 28 24.65 -30.56 -24.90
N GLU A 29 23.60 -30.93 -25.63
CA GLU A 29 22.24 -30.96 -25.14
C GLU A 29 22.06 -32.02 -24.04
N ALA A 30 22.58 -33.22 -24.26
CA ALA A 30 22.57 -34.32 -23.29
C ALA A 30 23.34 -33.94 -22.01
N LYS A 31 24.49 -33.26 -22.16
CA LYS A 31 25.28 -32.74 -21.02
C LYS A 31 24.52 -31.71 -20.24
N ALA A 32 23.94 -30.70 -20.89
CA ALA A 32 23.16 -29.65 -20.24
C ALA A 32 21.94 -30.20 -19.48
N TYR A 33 21.24 -31.19 -20.08
CA TYR A 33 20.16 -31.90 -19.40
C TYR A 33 20.67 -32.69 -18.20
N GLY A 34 21.80 -33.36 -18.29
CA GLY A 34 22.42 -34.12 -17.19
C GLY A 34 22.81 -33.21 -16.01
N GLU A 35 23.36 -32.03 -16.28
CA GLU A 35 23.69 -31.04 -15.24
C GLU A 35 22.42 -30.55 -14.54
N TRP A 36 21.38 -30.20 -15.30
CA TRP A 36 20.09 -29.82 -14.74
C TRP A 36 19.48 -30.96 -13.91
N TYR A 37 19.53 -32.21 -14.38
CA TYR A 37 18.95 -33.35 -13.67
C TYR A 37 19.69 -33.67 -12.37
N LYS A 38 21.01 -33.52 -12.31
CA LYS A 38 21.80 -33.63 -11.06
C LYS A 38 21.38 -32.60 -10.04
N ALA A 39 21.23 -31.33 -10.45
CA ALA A 39 20.74 -30.27 -9.57
C ALA A 39 19.30 -30.55 -9.09
N TYR A 40 18.44 -31.10 -9.97
CA TYR A 40 17.07 -31.48 -9.65
C TYR A 40 17.01 -32.59 -8.59
N GLN A 41 17.85 -33.62 -8.71
CA GLN A 41 17.97 -34.70 -7.71
C GLN A 41 18.49 -34.17 -6.37
N ALA A 42 19.43 -33.24 -6.39
CA ALA A 42 19.96 -32.58 -5.21
C ALA A 42 18.96 -31.61 -4.56
N LYS A 43 17.84 -31.32 -5.23
CA LYS A 43 16.83 -30.32 -4.80
C LYS A 43 17.39 -28.90 -4.63
N ASP A 44 18.48 -28.58 -5.34
CA ASP A 44 19.01 -27.22 -5.42
C ASP A 44 18.15 -26.41 -6.40
N TRP A 45 16.99 -25.94 -5.89
CA TRP A 45 15.98 -25.32 -6.73
C TRP A 45 16.43 -24.02 -7.40
N ALA A 46 17.38 -23.28 -6.80
CA ALA A 46 17.97 -22.08 -7.40
C ALA A 46 18.80 -22.44 -8.63
N LEU A 47 19.70 -23.43 -8.49
CA LEU A 47 20.51 -23.94 -9.59
C LEU A 47 19.64 -24.61 -10.66
N VAL A 48 18.64 -25.40 -10.24
CA VAL A 48 17.64 -26.01 -11.14
C VAL A 48 16.96 -24.98 -12.01
N ALA A 49 16.47 -23.88 -11.43
CA ALA A 49 15.77 -22.84 -12.17
C ALA A 49 16.70 -22.11 -13.14
N LYS A 50 17.96 -21.84 -12.73
CA LYS A 50 18.99 -21.26 -13.64
C LYS A 50 19.26 -22.18 -14.82
N LEU A 51 19.65 -23.42 -14.55
CA LEU A 51 19.95 -24.40 -15.60
C LEU A 51 18.74 -24.70 -16.50
N ALA A 52 17.53 -24.67 -15.95
CA ALA A 52 16.30 -24.83 -16.72
C ALA A 52 16.09 -23.68 -17.72
N ARG A 53 16.35 -22.42 -17.33
CA ARG A 53 16.25 -21.28 -18.24
C ARG A 53 17.27 -21.36 -19.36
N ASP A 54 18.52 -21.67 -18.99
CA ASP A 54 19.62 -21.83 -19.95
C ASP A 54 19.30 -22.95 -20.96
N PHE A 55 18.81 -24.09 -20.46
CA PHE A 55 18.42 -25.22 -21.29
C PHE A 55 17.26 -24.87 -22.24
N VAL A 56 16.19 -24.29 -21.75
CA VAL A 56 15.02 -23.91 -22.55
C VAL A 56 15.36 -22.85 -23.59
N ALA A 57 16.25 -21.92 -23.29
CA ALA A 57 16.70 -20.89 -24.23
C ALA A 57 17.57 -21.49 -25.33
N LYS A 58 18.50 -22.43 -24.99
CA LYS A 58 19.46 -23.02 -25.95
C LYS A 58 18.84 -24.16 -26.77
N TYR A 59 17.90 -24.91 -26.16
CA TYR A 59 17.32 -26.13 -26.78
C TYR A 59 15.79 -26.11 -26.78
N PRO A 60 15.13 -25.15 -27.43
CA PRO A 60 13.68 -24.95 -27.34
C PRO A 60 12.85 -26.11 -27.91
N ASN A 61 13.42 -26.92 -28.78
CA ASN A 61 12.76 -28.04 -29.46
C ASN A 61 13.04 -29.42 -28.82
N ASN A 62 13.82 -29.47 -27.72
CA ASN A 62 14.10 -30.72 -27.01
C ASN A 62 12.83 -31.32 -26.41
N ALA A 63 12.69 -32.64 -26.48
CA ALA A 63 11.52 -33.37 -25.95
C ALA A 63 11.30 -33.15 -24.46
N ASN A 64 12.37 -32.88 -23.70
CA ASN A 64 12.31 -32.63 -22.24
C ASN A 64 12.02 -31.19 -21.86
N VAL A 65 11.94 -30.24 -22.79
CA VAL A 65 11.73 -28.79 -22.51
C VAL A 65 10.52 -28.57 -21.59
N LYS A 66 9.41 -29.25 -21.82
CA LYS A 66 8.20 -29.13 -21.00
C LYS A 66 8.46 -29.52 -19.54
N PHE A 67 9.21 -30.60 -19.33
CA PHE A 67 9.55 -31.08 -17.98
C PHE A 67 10.55 -30.14 -17.29
N VAL A 68 11.60 -29.74 -17.98
CA VAL A 68 12.62 -28.81 -17.49
C VAL A 68 11.99 -27.46 -17.14
N LYS A 69 11.16 -26.89 -18.02
CA LYS A 69 10.42 -25.65 -17.79
C LYS A 69 9.50 -25.74 -16.54
N GLY A 70 8.91 -26.90 -16.30
CA GLY A 70 8.09 -27.12 -15.11
C GLY A 70 8.85 -26.98 -13.78
N SER A 71 10.17 -27.19 -13.80
CA SER A 71 10.99 -27.04 -12.59
C SER A 71 11.18 -25.58 -12.15
N ILE A 72 11.09 -24.62 -13.07
CA ILE A 72 11.09 -23.18 -12.76
C ILE A 72 9.89 -22.86 -11.86
N GLY A 73 8.71 -23.42 -12.20
CA GLY A 73 7.50 -23.26 -11.36
C GLY A 73 7.65 -23.85 -9.95
N LYS A 74 8.42 -24.94 -9.79
CA LYS A 74 8.72 -25.49 -8.45
C LYS A 74 9.59 -24.55 -7.64
N TYR A 75 10.60 -23.95 -8.24
CA TYR A 75 11.43 -22.95 -7.58
C TYR A 75 10.60 -21.74 -7.13
N GLN A 76 9.78 -21.19 -8.03
CA GLN A 76 8.86 -20.09 -7.71
C GLN A 76 7.90 -20.46 -6.55
N ALA A 77 7.39 -21.69 -6.54
CA ALA A 77 6.54 -22.17 -5.44
C ALA A 77 7.29 -22.24 -4.11
N THR A 78 8.57 -22.65 -4.11
CA THR A 78 9.41 -22.67 -2.90
C THR A 78 9.64 -21.26 -2.35
N LEU A 79 9.92 -20.30 -3.24
CA LEU A 79 10.09 -18.89 -2.83
C LEU A 79 8.78 -18.29 -2.26
N LEU A 80 7.63 -18.59 -2.90
CA LEU A 80 6.34 -18.14 -2.40
C LEU A 80 6.01 -18.76 -1.04
N GLU A 81 6.37 -20.03 -0.82
CA GLU A 81 6.20 -20.69 0.48
C GLU A 81 7.06 -20.02 1.56
N ALA A 82 8.32 -19.70 1.25
CA ALA A 82 9.20 -18.97 2.17
C ALA A 82 8.60 -17.59 2.54
N PHE A 83 8.14 -16.82 1.55
CA PHE A 83 7.45 -15.56 1.79
C PHE A 83 6.20 -15.72 2.67
N ASN A 84 5.35 -16.70 2.39
CA ASN A 84 4.13 -16.95 3.18
C ASN A 84 4.45 -17.33 4.63
N ASN A 85 5.52 -18.10 4.86
CA ASN A 85 5.98 -18.44 6.20
C ASN A 85 6.50 -17.20 6.96
N SER A 86 7.25 -16.33 6.29
CA SER A 86 7.72 -15.05 6.84
C SER A 86 6.55 -14.09 7.11
N LEU A 87 5.57 -14.01 6.21
CA LEU A 87 4.35 -13.22 6.40
C LEU A 87 3.55 -13.72 7.61
N LYS A 88 3.40 -15.03 7.75
CA LYS A 88 2.73 -15.63 8.91
C LYS A 88 3.45 -15.31 10.23
N ALA A 89 4.78 -15.36 10.23
CA ALA A 89 5.60 -15.03 11.40
C ALA A 89 5.50 -13.53 11.76
N TYR A 90 5.50 -12.66 10.76
CA TYR A 90 5.33 -11.21 10.95
C TYR A 90 3.92 -10.85 11.44
N SER A 91 2.88 -11.49 10.88
CA SER A 91 1.47 -11.25 11.25
C SER A 91 1.07 -11.90 12.59
N GLY A 92 2.00 -12.56 13.25
CA GLY A 92 1.80 -13.13 14.58
C GLY A 92 1.81 -12.08 15.69
N PRO A 93 1.73 -12.49 16.95
CA PRO A 93 1.87 -11.59 18.08
C PRO A 93 3.27 -10.95 18.07
N ASN A 94 3.34 -9.65 18.36
CA ASN A 94 4.57 -8.88 18.44
C ASN A 94 5.35 -8.82 17.12
N PRO A 95 4.84 -8.13 16.08
CA PRO A 95 5.61 -7.80 14.90
C PRO A 95 6.83 -6.94 15.31
N ASP A 96 8.00 -7.26 14.73
CA ASP A 96 9.25 -6.56 15.00
C ASP A 96 10.06 -6.37 13.72
N ALA A 97 11.15 -5.59 13.81
CA ALA A 97 12.01 -5.28 12.68
C ALA A 97 12.63 -6.54 12.05
N ALA A 98 13.09 -7.50 12.86
CA ALA A 98 13.76 -8.70 12.33
C ALA A 98 12.80 -9.59 11.52
N LYS A 99 11.55 -9.74 11.99
CA LYS A 99 10.51 -10.45 11.23
C LYS A 99 10.15 -9.72 9.94
N LEU A 100 10.10 -8.38 9.98
CA LEU A 100 9.83 -7.57 8.79
C LEU A 100 10.98 -7.67 7.79
N ASP A 101 12.22 -7.57 8.22
CA ASP A 101 13.40 -7.70 7.36
C ASP A 101 13.44 -9.05 6.65
N ARG A 102 13.11 -10.13 7.37
CA ARG A 102 12.98 -11.46 6.78
C ARG A 102 11.85 -11.53 5.75
N LEU A 103 10.69 -10.97 6.05
CA LEU A 103 9.56 -10.90 5.12
C LEU A 103 9.95 -10.17 3.83
N ILE A 104 10.64 -9.03 3.97
CA ILE A 104 11.11 -8.23 2.84
C ILE A 104 12.10 -9.06 2.00
N ALA A 105 13.11 -9.67 2.64
CA ALA A 105 14.11 -10.45 1.94
C ALA A 105 13.52 -11.64 1.16
N ASP A 106 12.56 -12.37 1.73
CA ASP A 106 11.90 -13.49 1.07
C ASP A 106 10.95 -12.99 -0.04
N GLY A 107 10.27 -11.86 0.17
CA GLY A 107 9.42 -11.22 -0.84
C GLY A 107 10.23 -10.72 -2.05
N GLU A 108 11.38 -10.09 -1.82
CA GLU A 108 12.25 -9.62 -2.90
C GLU A 108 12.80 -10.76 -3.75
N LYS A 109 13.18 -11.89 -3.13
CA LYS A 109 13.60 -13.08 -3.89
C LYS A 109 12.46 -13.61 -4.77
N TYR A 110 11.24 -13.62 -4.27
CA TYR A 110 10.10 -14.05 -5.08
C TYR A 110 9.77 -13.06 -6.19
N LEU A 111 9.76 -11.75 -5.90
CA LEU A 111 9.48 -10.70 -6.88
C LEU A 111 10.57 -10.58 -7.96
N ALA A 112 11.79 -11.03 -7.70
CA ALA A 112 12.81 -11.17 -8.75
C ALA A 112 12.40 -12.18 -9.82
N GLU A 113 11.61 -13.20 -9.46
CA GLU A 113 11.07 -14.21 -10.37
C GLU A 113 9.68 -13.84 -10.94
N LYS A 114 8.90 -13.07 -10.21
CA LYS A 114 7.52 -12.69 -10.49
C LYS A 114 7.30 -11.20 -10.13
N PRO A 115 7.89 -10.28 -10.90
CA PRO A 115 7.94 -8.87 -10.53
C PRO A 115 6.55 -8.25 -10.32
N ASP A 116 5.52 -8.71 -11.02
CA ASP A 116 4.18 -8.14 -10.97
C ASP A 116 3.19 -9.00 -10.17
N ASP A 117 3.69 -9.83 -9.23
CA ASP A 117 2.79 -10.55 -8.34
C ASP A 117 2.09 -9.57 -7.39
N PHE A 118 0.79 -9.39 -7.60
CA PHE A 118 -0.06 -8.48 -6.83
C PHE A 118 -0.03 -8.81 -5.34
N GLY A 119 -0.22 -10.09 -4.99
CA GLY A 119 -0.34 -10.51 -3.58
C GLY A 119 0.92 -10.20 -2.78
N VAL A 120 2.08 -10.62 -3.30
CA VAL A 120 3.37 -10.39 -2.61
C VAL A 120 3.67 -8.89 -2.51
N THR A 121 3.49 -8.15 -3.61
CA THR A 121 3.74 -6.69 -3.61
C THR A 121 2.88 -5.96 -2.60
N VAL A 122 1.57 -6.24 -2.56
CA VAL A 122 0.62 -5.60 -1.63
C VAL A 122 0.95 -5.94 -0.17
N PHE A 123 1.19 -7.21 0.14
CA PHE A 123 1.49 -7.59 1.53
C PHE A 123 2.83 -7.03 2.01
N MET A 124 3.84 -6.91 1.14
CA MET A 124 5.08 -6.22 1.47
C MET A 124 4.83 -4.73 1.74
N ALA A 125 4.12 -4.03 0.85
CA ALA A 125 3.82 -2.61 1.01
C ALA A 125 3.07 -2.32 2.31
N LEU A 126 2.02 -3.09 2.62
CA LEU A 126 1.25 -2.97 3.86
C LEU A 126 2.10 -3.26 5.11
N SER A 127 2.95 -4.30 5.06
CA SER A 127 3.80 -4.67 6.20
C SER A 127 4.88 -3.62 6.47
N MET A 128 5.52 -3.11 5.42
CA MET A 128 6.53 -2.05 5.53
C MET A 128 5.91 -0.74 6.02
N SER A 129 4.75 -0.34 5.48
CA SER A 129 4.01 0.85 5.93
C SER A 129 3.64 0.76 7.40
N ASN A 130 3.16 -0.40 7.85
CA ASN A 130 2.88 -0.65 9.27
C ASN A 130 4.15 -0.59 10.13
N GLY A 131 5.28 -1.09 9.64
CA GLY A 131 6.57 -0.99 10.29
C GLY A 131 7.04 0.46 10.48
N VAL A 132 6.85 1.29 9.46
CA VAL A 132 7.16 2.73 9.53
C VAL A 132 6.22 3.45 10.50
N LEU A 133 4.91 3.24 10.40
CA LEU A 133 3.93 3.82 11.32
C LEU A 133 4.15 3.36 12.77
N GLY A 134 4.56 2.11 12.97
CA GLY A 134 4.93 1.53 14.27
C GLY A 134 6.31 1.97 14.79
N ASN A 135 7.07 2.73 13.99
CA ASN A 135 8.39 3.26 14.31
C ASN A 135 9.49 2.20 14.55
N PHE A 136 9.31 0.97 14.06
CA PHE A 136 10.32 -0.09 14.14
C PHE A 136 10.99 -0.41 12.78
N TYR A 137 10.51 0.20 11.67
CA TYR A 137 11.14 0.17 10.36
C TYR A 137 11.44 1.60 9.88
N LYS A 138 12.62 1.83 9.29
CA LYS A 138 13.12 3.19 9.00
C LYS A 138 13.32 3.49 7.53
N ASP A 139 13.38 2.47 6.66
CA ASP A 139 13.59 2.67 5.23
C ASP A 139 12.29 3.14 4.55
N THR A 140 12.03 4.43 4.69
CA THR A 140 10.86 5.07 4.10
C THR A 140 10.93 5.13 2.58
N ALA A 141 12.13 5.25 1.97
CA ALA A 141 12.30 5.30 0.52
C ALA A 141 11.92 3.96 -0.12
N LYS A 142 12.42 2.86 0.44
CA LYS A 142 12.05 1.52 -0.02
C LYS A 142 10.56 1.25 0.19
N THR A 143 10.00 1.67 1.33
CA THR A 143 8.56 1.57 1.60
C THR A 143 7.77 2.30 0.54
N GLN A 144 8.14 3.54 0.19
CA GLN A 144 7.49 4.34 -0.83
C GLN A 144 7.43 3.61 -2.18
N THR A 145 8.55 3.04 -2.61
CA THR A 145 8.62 2.27 -3.87
C THR A 145 7.60 1.12 -3.91
N TYR A 146 7.50 0.34 -2.83
CA TYR A 146 6.53 -0.76 -2.77
C TYR A 146 5.09 -0.27 -2.64
N VAL A 147 4.85 0.84 -1.93
CA VAL A 147 3.54 1.48 -1.82
C VAL A 147 3.04 1.94 -3.19
N GLU A 148 3.84 2.67 -3.94
CA GLU A 148 3.50 3.13 -5.28
C GLU A 148 3.21 1.96 -6.23
N LYS A 149 4.05 0.93 -6.21
CA LYS A 149 3.83 -0.26 -7.01
C LYS A 149 2.55 -1.00 -6.63
N ALA A 150 2.26 -1.15 -5.34
CA ALA A 150 1.04 -1.80 -4.85
C ALA A 150 -0.21 -1.01 -5.24
N LEU A 151 -0.17 0.33 -5.17
CA LEU A 151 -1.27 1.18 -5.61
C LEU A 151 -1.51 1.05 -7.12
N THR A 152 -0.45 1.09 -7.93
CA THR A 152 -0.54 0.90 -9.39
C THR A 152 -1.15 -0.47 -9.74
N LEU A 153 -0.71 -1.54 -9.09
CA LEU A 153 -1.27 -2.87 -9.32
C LEU A 153 -2.74 -2.98 -8.87
N SER A 154 -3.14 -2.18 -7.88
CA SER A 154 -4.53 -2.12 -7.39
C SER A 154 -5.49 -1.38 -8.32
N GLU A 155 -5.00 -0.65 -9.30
CA GLU A 155 -5.83 0.02 -10.32
C GLU A 155 -6.38 -0.98 -11.36
N ASN A 156 -5.81 -2.18 -11.46
CA ASN A 156 -6.29 -3.20 -12.38
C ASN A 156 -7.63 -3.77 -11.91
N PRO A 157 -8.73 -3.65 -12.68
CA PRO A 157 -10.03 -4.17 -12.30
C PRO A 157 -10.11 -5.71 -12.39
N THR A 158 -9.16 -6.35 -13.06
CA THR A 158 -9.18 -7.80 -13.31
C THR A 158 -8.38 -8.54 -12.23
N PRO A 159 -9.02 -9.46 -11.49
CA PRO A 159 -8.31 -10.28 -10.52
C PRO A 159 -7.20 -11.11 -11.19
N PRO A 160 -6.00 -11.19 -10.58
CA PRO A 160 -4.96 -12.11 -11.06
C PRO A 160 -5.43 -13.56 -11.04
N GLU A 161 -4.79 -14.41 -11.85
CA GLU A 161 -5.11 -15.84 -11.90
C GLU A 161 -5.07 -16.48 -10.50
N GLY A 162 -6.11 -17.23 -10.16
CA GLY A 162 -6.24 -17.94 -8.89
C GLY A 162 -6.84 -17.11 -7.75
N TRP A 163 -7.15 -15.84 -7.97
CA TRP A 163 -7.89 -15.02 -7.00
C TRP A 163 -9.41 -15.15 -7.22
N LYS A 164 -10.15 -15.19 -6.11
CA LYS A 164 -11.60 -15.00 -6.18
C LYS A 164 -11.90 -13.51 -6.28
N PRO A 165 -12.87 -13.10 -7.10
CA PRO A 165 -13.20 -11.68 -7.29
C PRO A 165 -13.50 -10.93 -5.99
N GLU A 166 -14.23 -11.55 -5.06
CA GLU A 166 -14.56 -10.98 -3.77
C GLU A 166 -13.33 -10.76 -2.87
N ASP A 167 -12.40 -11.73 -2.84
CA ASP A 167 -11.17 -11.65 -2.06
C ASP A 167 -10.23 -10.59 -2.65
N TYR A 168 -10.18 -10.52 -3.98
CA TYR A 168 -9.41 -9.50 -4.70
C TYR A 168 -9.95 -8.09 -4.39
N THR A 169 -11.25 -7.86 -4.57
CA THR A 169 -11.89 -6.56 -4.29
C THR A 169 -11.66 -6.13 -2.84
N LYS A 170 -11.81 -7.05 -1.89
CA LYS A 170 -11.53 -6.77 -0.49
C LYS A 170 -10.08 -6.37 -0.28
N THR A 171 -9.13 -7.09 -0.87
CA THR A 171 -7.69 -6.80 -0.75
C THR A 171 -7.35 -5.46 -1.39
N VAL A 172 -7.90 -5.15 -2.57
CA VAL A 172 -7.73 -3.85 -3.23
C VAL A 172 -8.24 -2.72 -2.32
N ASN A 173 -9.45 -2.84 -1.78
CA ASN A 173 -10.00 -1.81 -0.90
C ASN A 173 -9.14 -1.62 0.36
N THR A 174 -8.71 -2.71 1.03
CA THR A 174 -7.79 -2.63 2.17
C THR A 174 -6.48 -1.95 1.77
N THR A 175 -5.93 -2.27 0.61
CA THR A 175 -4.69 -1.68 0.08
C THR A 175 -4.85 -0.19 -0.15
N LEU A 176 -5.88 0.21 -0.90
CA LEU A 176 -6.16 1.61 -1.20
C LEU A 176 -6.39 2.44 0.07
N ALA A 177 -7.15 1.90 1.04
CA ALA A 177 -7.40 2.57 2.31
C ALA A 177 -6.12 2.81 3.11
N ASN A 178 -5.37 1.73 3.38
CA ASN A 178 -4.23 1.80 4.30
C ASN A 178 -3.01 2.47 3.66
N LEU A 179 -2.74 2.26 2.37
CA LEU A 179 -1.59 2.88 1.72
C LEU A 179 -1.81 4.37 1.44
N ASN A 180 -3.03 4.79 1.08
CA ASN A 180 -3.32 6.23 1.00
C ASN A 180 -3.27 6.89 2.39
N PHE A 181 -3.74 6.23 3.45
CA PHE A 181 -3.54 6.74 4.82
C PHE A 181 -2.05 6.90 5.13
N TYR A 182 -1.21 5.89 4.84
CA TYR A 182 0.23 5.95 5.04
C TYR A 182 0.86 7.15 4.30
N LEU A 183 0.54 7.33 3.01
CA LEU A 183 1.07 8.44 2.22
C LEU A 183 0.64 9.81 2.79
N GLY A 184 -0.62 9.94 3.17
CA GLY A 184 -1.12 11.17 3.78
C GLY A 184 -0.44 11.47 5.13
N TYR A 185 -0.27 10.44 5.97
CA TYR A 185 0.45 10.56 7.23
C TYR A 185 1.93 10.94 7.02
N GLN A 186 2.61 10.32 6.06
CA GLN A 186 4.00 10.66 5.73
C GLN A 186 4.12 12.10 5.24
N ALA A 187 3.26 12.54 4.32
CA ALA A 187 3.27 13.91 3.80
C ALA A 187 3.07 14.95 4.92
N LEU A 188 2.22 14.65 5.92
CA LEU A 188 1.98 15.52 7.07
C LEU A 188 3.19 15.59 8.01
N ASN A 189 3.96 14.49 8.16
CA ASN A 189 5.01 14.36 9.16
C ASN A 189 6.44 14.48 8.60
N GLN A 190 6.60 14.97 7.38
CA GLN A 190 7.90 15.35 6.82
C GLN A 190 8.49 16.55 7.58
N ALA A 191 9.81 16.74 7.47
CA ALA A 191 10.50 17.92 8.03
C ALA A 191 9.85 19.24 7.56
N THR A 192 9.46 19.29 6.28
CA THR A 192 8.60 20.33 5.72
C THR A 192 7.31 19.66 5.27
N PRO A 193 6.21 19.77 6.04
CA PRO A 193 4.95 19.11 5.72
C PRO A 193 4.37 19.54 4.37
N ASN A 194 3.99 18.57 3.54
CA ASN A 194 3.22 18.80 2.32
C ASN A 194 1.73 18.63 2.65
N LEU A 195 1.08 19.72 3.05
CA LEU A 195 -0.31 19.70 3.51
C LEU A 195 -1.32 19.44 2.38
N GLU A 196 -0.97 19.71 1.13
CA GLU A 196 -1.83 19.45 -0.04
C GLU A 196 -1.85 17.95 -0.36
N ASP A 197 -0.68 17.32 -0.46
CA ASP A 197 -0.60 15.88 -0.67
C ASP A 197 -1.17 15.11 0.52
N ALA A 198 -0.94 15.58 1.75
CA ALA A 198 -1.53 14.98 2.94
C ALA A 198 -3.07 14.98 2.85
N GLU A 199 -3.72 16.12 2.58
CA GLU A 199 -5.17 16.22 2.41
C GLU A 199 -5.68 15.33 1.27
N LYS A 200 -4.99 15.34 0.12
CA LYS A 200 -5.33 14.54 -1.06
C LYS A 200 -5.35 13.03 -0.74
N TYR A 201 -4.28 12.52 -0.15
CA TYR A 201 -4.18 11.08 0.14
C TYR A 201 -5.15 10.66 1.25
N LEU A 202 -5.32 11.47 2.31
CA LEU A 202 -6.29 11.20 3.37
C LEU A 202 -7.73 11.23 2.85
N THR A 203 -8.04 12.11 1.90
CA THR A 203 -9.35 12.14 1.25
C THR A 203 -9.58 10.88 0.41
N LYS A 204 -8.56 10.41 -0.33
CA LYS A 204 -8.63 9.13 -1.03
C LYS A 204 -8.85 7.97 -0.06
N ALA A 205 -8.10 7.91 1.06
CA ALA A 205 -8.31 6.89 2.08
C ALA A 205 -9.74 6.89 2.64
N ALA A 206 -10.28 8.08 2.96
CA ALA A 206 -11.63 8.27 3.48
C ALA A 206 -12.75 7.87 2.49
N SER A 207 -12.49 7.90 1.18
CA SER A 207 -13.48 7.53 0.16
C SER A 207 -13.61 6.02 -0.06
N VAL A 208 -12.65 5.23 0.42
CA VAL A 208 -12.64 3.77 0.20
C VAL A 208 -13.68 3.11 1.09
N LYS A 209 -14.74 2.56 0.51
CA LYS A 209 -15.77 1.78 1.21
C LYS A 209 -15.27 0.36 1.50
N SER A 210 -14.42 0.22 2.54
CA SER A 210 -14.01 -1.09 3.04
C SER A 210 -15.12 -1.72 3.88
N ALA A 211 -15.33 -3.03 3.74
CA ALA A 211 -16.20 -3.80 4.62
C ALA A 211 -15.55 -4.08 5.98
N THR A 212 -14.24 -3.87 6.11
CA THR A 212 -13.48 -4.14 7.33
C THR A 212 -13.61 -2.94 8.29
N PRO A 213 -14.12 -3.13 9.52
CA PRO A 213 -14.18 -2.07 10.52
C PRO A 213 -12.78 -1.48 10.80
N GLY A 214 -12.69 -0.17 10.89
CA GLY A 214 -11.43 0.54 11.15
C GLY A 214 -10.53 0.69 9.92
N GLU A 215 -11.06 0.49 8.71
CA GLU A 215 -10.37 0.74 7.45
C GLU A 215 -11.14 1.72 6.56
N GLY A 216 -10.41 2.56 5.84
CA GLY A 216 -10.98 3.49 4.86
C GLY A 216 -11.97 4.47 5.50
N TRP A 217 -13.17 4.52 4.95
CA TRP A 217 -14.26 5.42 5.41
C TRP A 217 -14.67 5.25 6.88
N LYS A 218 -14.36 4.10 7.51
CA LYS A 218 -14.64 3.84 8.94
C LYS A 218 -13.40 3.89 9.81
N ASP A 219 -12.29 4.43 9.31
CA ASP A 219 -11.06 4.59 10.08
C ASP A 219 -11.01 5.98 10.74
N ALA A 220 -11.17 6.02 12.05
CA ALA A 220 -11.09 7.24 12.85
C ALA A 220 -9.75 7.99 12.67
N ARG A 221 -8.65 7.26 12.41
CA ARG A 221 -7.31 7.86 12.22
C ARG A 221 -7.25 8.70 10.95
N VAL A 222 -7.96 8.29 9.89
CA VAL A 222 -8.00 9.02 8.61
C VAL A 222 -8.59 10.42 8.84
N TYR A 223 -9.75 10.49 9.46
CA TYR A 223 -10.42 11.78 9.73
C TYR A 223 -9.67 12.60 10.75
N TRP A 224 -9.12 11.95 11.80
CA TRP A 224 -8.27 12.63 12.78
C TRP A 224 -7.06 13.29 12.10
N THR A 225 -6.29 12.53 11.32
CA THR A 225 -5.09 13.05 10.65
C THR A 225 -5.44 14.12 9.62
N ARG A 226 -6.62 14.05 8.99
CA ARG A 226 -7.09 15.08 8.07
C ARG A 226 -7.48 16.36 8.82
N ALA A 227 -8.12 16.24 9.99
CA ALA A 227 -8.35 17.38 10.86
C ALA A 227 -7.04 18.05 11.32
N GLU A 228 -5.96 17.26 11.56
CA GLU A 228 -4.62 17.82 11.85
C GLU A 228 -4.04 18.61 10.67
N VAL A 229 -4.25 18.15 9.43
CA VAL A 229 -3.86 18.90 8.22
C VAL A 229 -4.57 20.25 8.18
N HIS A 230 -5.89 20.25 8.39
CA HIS A 230 -6.68 21.49 8.41
C HIS A 230 -6.27 22.41 9.55
N SER A 231 -5.96 21.84 10.72
CA SER A 231 -5.47 22.58 11.89
C SER A 231 -4.11 23.27 11.63
N LYS A 232 -3.19 22.62 10.91
CA LYS A 232 -1.91 23.25 10.52
C LYS A 232 -2.14 24.42 9.57
N LYS A 233 -2.96 24.21 8.51
CA LYS A 233 -3.35 25.30 7.58
C LYS A 233 -3.99 26.46 8.31
N TYR A 234 -4.93 26.16 9.24
CA TYR A 234 -5.58 27.14 10.10
C TYR A 234 -4.58 27.90 10.97
N SER A 235 -3.64 27.20 11.62
CA SER A 235 -2.63 27.81 12.48
C SER A 235 -1.79 28.85 11.74
N ASP A 236 -1.39 28.56 10.51
CA ASP A 236 -0.57 29.47 9.72
C ASP A 236 -1.33 30.72 9.28
N LEU A 237 -2.60 30.59 8.88
CA LEU A 237 -3.46 31.73 8.55
C LEU A 237 -3.84 32.52 9.79
N SER A 238 -4.10 31.86 10.91
CA SER A 238 -4.42 32.53 12.21
C SER A 238 -3.25 33.36 12.73
N LYS A 239 -2.00 32.89 12.56
CA LYS A 239 -0.81 33.70 12.88
C LYS A 239 -0.72 34.95 12.00
N GLN A 240 -0.97 34.79 10.69
CA GLN A 240 -0.99 35.93 9.76
C GLN A 240 -2.07 36.95 10.15
N TYR A 241 -3.29 36.49 10.48
CA TYR A 241 -4.35 37.33 10.93
C TYR A 241 -3.99 38.07 12.24
N SER A 242 -3.40 37.36 13.21
CA SER A 242 -2.99 37.92 14.51
C SER A 242 -1.88 38.98 14.37
N ALA A 243 -1.04 38.88 13.36
CA ALA A 243 0.03 39.82 13.09
C ALA A 243 -0.45 41.13 12.41
N LEU A 244 -1.70 41.20 11.95
CA LEU A 244 -2.27 42.39 11.37
C LEU A 244 -2.51 43.48 12.46
N SER A 245 -2.40 44.76 12.07
CA SER A 245 -2.88 45.86 12.87
C SER A 245 -4.40 45.80 13.06
N GLU A 246 -4.94 46.46 14.07
CA GLU A 246 -6.40 46.48 14.32
C GLU A 246 -7.17 47.07 13.12
N ASP A 247 -6.61 48.04 12.42
CA ASP A 247 -7.21 48.61 11.21
C ASP A 247 -7.17 47.64 10.03
N ASP A 248 -6.05 46.94 9.83
CA ASP A 248 -5.94 45.90 8.80
C ASP A 248 -6.87 44.69 9.07
N LYS A 249 -7.08 44.31 10.35
CA LYS A 249 -8.04 43.26 10.72
C LYS A 249 -9.48 43.62 10.34
N ARG A 250 -9.86 44.89 10.47
CA ARG A 250 -11.19 45.39 10.09
C ARG A 250 -11.33 45.65 8.59
N GLY A 251 -10.19 45.84 7.90
CA GLY A 251 -10.09 46.09 6.46
C GLY A 251 -10.16 44.84 5.60
N ASP A 252 -9.85 45.02 4.32
CA ASP A 252 -9.93 43.96 3.32
C ASP A 252 -8.93 42.83 3.57
N LYS A 253 -7.75 43.12 4.15
CA LYS A 253 -6.74 42.11 4.47
C LYS A 253 -7.28 41.10 5.53
N GLY A 254 -7.91 41.61 6.59
CA GLY A 254 -8.48 40.76 7.61
C GLY A 254 -9.63 39.92 7.07
N LYS A 255 -10.52 40.56 6.27
CA LYS A 255 -11.62 39.83 5.61
C LYS A 255 -11.11 38.70 4.72
N ALA A 256 -10.12 38.94 3.87
CA ALA A 256 -9.53 37.94 2.98
C ALA A 256 -8.91 36.74 3.73
N LEU A 257 -8.30 37.00 4.90
CA LEU A 257 -7.81 35.89 5.76
C LEU A 257 -8.93 35.12 6.43
N LEU A 258 -10.00 35.79 6.91
CA LEU A 258 -11.15 35.13 7.49
C LEU A 258 -11.92 34.28 6.48
N GLU A 259 -12.00 34.69 5.21
CA GLU A 259 -12.57 33.92 4.10
C GLU A 259 -11.80 32.61 3.87
N GLN A 260 -10.49 32.56 4.15
CA GLN A 260 -9.69 31.35 4.08
C GLN A 260 -9.76 30.52 5.38
N ILE A 261 -9.83 31.16 6.54
CA ILE A 261 -9.86 30.54 7.86
C ILE A 261 -11.18 29.81 8.09
N ASN A 262 -12.32 30.45 7.80
CA ASN A 262 -13.64 29.90 8.11
C ASN A 262 -13.93 28.53 7.47
N PRO A 263 -13.60 28.28 6.18
CA PRO A 263 -13.75 26.96 5.60
C PRO A 263 -12.88 25.87 6.24
N LEU A 264 -11.70 26.24 6.79
CA LEU A 264 -10.86 25.28 7.51
C LEU A 264 -11.47 24.87 8.86
N ILE A 265 -12.12 25.82 9.55
CA ILE A 265 -12.87 25.52 10.78
C ILE A 265 -14.01 24.57 10.45
N ASP A 266 -14.75 24.77 9.35
CA ASP A 266 -15.82 23.89 8.91
C ASP A 266 -15.30 22.48 8.63
N LYS A 267 -14.20 22.36 7.91
CA LYS A 267 -13.56 21.08 7.63
C LYS A 267 -13.13 20.37 8.92
N MET A 268 -12.56 21.09 9.91
CA MET A 268 -12.19 20.52 11.20
C MET A 268 -13.43 20.05 11.99
N ILE A 269 -14.50 20.83 12.05
CA ILE A 269 -15.76 20.45 12.69
C ILE A 269 -16.28 19.13 12.08
N VAL A 270 -16.35 19.06 10.76
CA VAL A 270 -16.83 17.88 10.04
C VAL A 270 -15.95 16.67 10.30
N ASP A 271 -14.63 16.81 10.25
CA ASP A 271 -13.71 15.69 10.45
C ASP A 271 -13.71 15.20 11.91
N TYR A 272 -13.73 16.08 12.91
CA TYR A 272 -13.88 15.66 14.30
C TYR A 272 -15.23 15.00 14.57
N ALA A 273 -16.31 15.46 13.96
CA ALA A 273 -17.62 14.81 14.07
C ALA A 273 -17.58 13.38 13.47
N ARG A 274 -16.90 13.19 12.34
CA ARG A 274 -16.67 11.88 11.75
C ARG A 274 -15.85 10.97 12.67
N VAL A 275 -14.75 11.48 13.27
CA VAL A 275 -13.98 10.71 14.25
C VAL A 275 -14.88 10.23 15.40
N VAL A 276 -15.70 11.12 15.97
CA VAL A 276 -16.62 10.78 17.07
C VAL A 276 -17.59 9.69 16.64
N ALA A 277 -18.11 9.76 15.42
CA ALA A 277 -19.09 8.81 14.89
C ALA A 277 -18.50 7.42 14.63
N VAL A 278 -17.25 7.33 14.10
CA VAL A 278 -16.66 6.04 13.70
C VAL A 278 -15.76 5.39 14.76
N ALA A 279 -15.27 6.12 15.75
CA ALA A 279 -14.37 5.64 16.80
C ALA A 279 -15.15 4.90 17.90
N THR A 280 -15.82 3.79 17.54
CA THR A 280 -16.73 3.07 18.44
C THR A 280 -16.08 1.93 19.23
N SER A 281 -14.82 1.58 18.94
CA SER A 281 -14.11 0.49 19.61
C SER A 281 -13.31 0.98 20.83
N PRO A 282 -13.06 0.13 21.85
CA PRO A 282 -12.19 0.50 22.97
C PRO A 282 -10.81 0.99 22.53
N ALA A 283 -10.25 0.42 21.45
CA ALA A 283 -8.95 0.82 20.92
C ALA A 283 -8.94 2.23 20.31
N THR A 284 -10.09 2.72 19.87
CA THR A 284 -10.25 4.05 19.27
C THR A 284 -10.88 5.08 20.21
N LYS A 285 -11.27 4.68 21.41
CA LYS A 285 -11.96 5.57 22.38
C LYS A 285 -11.17 6.85 22.68
N GLN A 286 -9.87 6.76 22.79
CA GLN A 286 -9.02 7.94 23.01
C GLN A 286 -9.11 8.98 21.87
N PHE A 287 -9.27 8.51 20.62
CA PHE A 287 -9.54 9.41 19.47
C PHE A 287 -10.92 10.03 19.59
N GLN A 288 -11.92 9.25 20.00
CA GLN A 288 -13.29 9.72 20.18
C GLN A 288 -13.37 10.83 21.21
N ASP A 289 -12.75 10.63 22.38
CA ASP A 289 -12.79 11.59 23.48
C ASP A 289 -12.07 12.89 23.08
N ALA A 290 -10.87 12.81 22.53
CA ALA A 290 -10.11 13.96 22.05
C ALA A 290 -10.82 14.73 20.92
N ALA A 291 -11.44 13.98 19.99
CA ALA A 291 -12.20 14.58 18.90
C ALA A 291 -13.46 15.29 19.40
N ARG A 292 -14.14 14.75 20.41
CA ARG A 292 -15.30 15.38 21.01
C ARG A 292 -14.97 16.72 21.68
N ASP A 293 -13.85 16.79 22.39
CA ASP A 293 -13.36 18.02 22.99
C ASP A 293 -13.01 19.06 21.91
N SER A 294 -12.29 18.67 20.88
CA SER A 294 -11.96 19.55 19.76
C SER A 294 -13.19 20.00 18.99
N LEU A 295 -14.11 19.08 18.69
CA LEU A 295 -15.38 19.39 18.05
C LEU A 295 -16.17 20.43 18.85
N LYS A 296 -16.30 20.24 20.16
CA LYS A 296 -16.99 21.20 21.04
C LYS A 296 -16.34 22.57 20.97
N THR A 297 -15.02 22.65 21.03
CA THR A 297 -14.29 23.92 21.01
C THR A 297 -14.59 24.74 19.75
N TYR A 298 -14.46 24.08 18.55
CA TYR A 298 -14.71 24.77 17.28
C TYR A 298 -16.21 25.03 17.04
N TRP A 299 -17.08 24.15 17.52
CA TRP A 299 -18.52 24.34 17.46
C TRP A 299 -18.98 25.52 18.27
N ASP A 300 -18.57 25.60 19.57
CA ASP A 300 -18.91 26.70 20.46
C ASP A 300 -18.37 28.06 19.95
N TYR A 301 -17.16 28.01 19.36
CA TYR A 301 -16.59 29.18 18.70
C TYR A 301 -17.49 29.69 17.57
N LYS A 302 -17.89 28.79 16.66
CA LYS A 302 -18.61 29.16 15.43
C LYS A 302 -20.08 29.47 15.67
N TYR A 303 -20.76 28.66 16.48
CA TYR A 303 -22.22 28.74 16.64
C TYR A 303 -22.69 29.36 17.94
N LYS A 304 -21.80 29.53 18.92
CA LYS A 304 -22.10 30.11 20.24
C LYS A 304 -23.19 29.37 21.03
N LYS A 305 -23.57 28.15 20.60
CA LYS A 305 -24.59 27.31 21.22
C LYS A 305 -24.29 25.83 20.92
N PRO A 306 -24.65 24.90 21.80
CA PRO A 306 -24.36 23.48 21.63
C PRO A 306 -25.30 22.76 20.65
N ASP A 307 -26.42 23.40 20.29
CA ASP A 307 -27.48 22.78 19.47
C ASP A 307 -26.96 22.39 18.09
N GLY A 308 -27.31 21.19 17.61
CA GLY A 308 -26.96 20.68 16.29
C GLY A 308 -25.64 19.87 16.22
N MET A 309 -24.77 19.96 17.24
CA MET A 309 -23.49 19.24 17.26
C MET A 309 -23.70 17.72 17.33
N ASN A 310 -24.59 17.23 18.17
CA ASN A 310 -24.88 15.80 18.30
C ASN A 310 -25.63 15.27 17.07
N GLU A 311 -26.49 16.07 16.48
CA GLU A 311 -27.20 15.75 15.22
C GLU A 311 -26.20 15.57 14.07
N LEU A 312 -25.17 16.42 13.97
CA LEU A 312 -24.08 16.29 13.02
C LEU A 312 -23.33 14.95 13.19
N VAL A 313 -22.93 14.61 14.42
CA VAL A 313 -22.27 13.34 14.73
C VAL A 313 -23.16 12.17 14.32
N LYS A 314 -24.43 12.18 14.72
CA LYS A 314 -25.41 11.13 14.40
C LYS A 314 -25.61 10.96 12.88
N GLY A 315 -25.55 12.05 12.13
CA GLY A 315 -25.61 12.03 10.66
C GLY A 315 -24.48 11.23 10.01
N PHE A 316 -23.33 11.09 10.66
CA PHE A 316 -22.18 10.34 10.17
C PHE A 316 -22.10 8.88 10.67
N GLU A 317 -22.92 8.47 11.64
CA GLU A 317 -22.85 7.09 12.20
C GLU A 317 -23.11 6.00 11.16
N ALA A 318 -24.06 6.23 10.26
CA ALA A 318 -24.42 5.27 9.19
C ALA A 318 -23.41 5.31 8.03
N ASP A 319 -23.12 6.49 7.53
CA ASP A 319 -22.19 6.71 6.41
C ASP A 319 -21.39 8.01 6.61
N PRO A 320 -20.16 7.92 7.10
CA PRO A 320 -19.32 9.09 7.30
C PRO A 320 -18.85 9.78 6.01
N THR A 321 -19.12 9.23 4.84
CA THR A 321 -18.78 9.86 3.54
C THR A 321 -19.87 10.82 3.04
N VAL A 322 -21.05 10.80 3.63
CA VAL A 322 -22.15 11.69 3.24
C VAL A 322 -21.78 13.14 3.58
N GLU A 323 -22.11 14.05 2.67
CA GLU A 323 -22.05 15.49 2.96
C GLU A 323 -23.14 15.86 3.95
N GLN A 324 -22.74 16.55 5.02
CA GLN A 324 -23.66 17.14 6.00
C GLN A 324 -23.63 18.65 5.86
N THR A 325 -24.79 19.27 5.79
CA THR A 325 -24.89 20.73 5.79
C THR A 325 -24.70 21.25 7.20
N LEU A 326 -23.68 22.06 7.40
CA LEU A 326 -23.49 22.77 8.66
C LEU A 326 -24.53 23.88 8.81
N PRO A 327 -24.99 24.16 10.04
CA PRO A 327 -25.90 25.31 10.30
C PRO A 327 -25.28 26.63 9.80
N ALA A 328 -26.11 27.58 9.43
CA ALA A 328 -25.62 28.91 9.13
C ALA A 328 -24.97 29.54 10.40
N ALA A 329 -23.76 30.02 10.25
CA ALA A 329 -23.09 30.73 11.34
C ALA A 329 -23.76 32.09 11.60
N PRO A 330 -23.77 32.57 12.84
CA PRO A 330 -24.17 33.96 13.13
C PRO A 330 -23.30 34.95 12.33
N ALA A 331 -23.89 36.07 11.93
CA ALA A 331 -23.26 37.05 11.02
C ALA A 331 -21.99 37.75 11.56
N GLU A 332 -21.69 37.62 12.85
CA GLU A 332 -20.49 38.22 13.45
C GLU A 332 -19.25 37.35 13.27
N ALA A 333 -18.38 37.77 12.35
CA ALA A 333 -17.03 37.26 12.22
C ALA A 333 -16.20 37.70 13.44
N THR A 334 -16.03 36.81 14.41
CA THR A 334 -15.14 37.03 15.57
C THR A 334 -13.70 36.60 15.20
N ALA A 335 -12.72 37.18 15.93
CA ALA A 335 -11.32 36.77 15.79
C ALA A 335 -11.18 35.24 15.89
N PRO A 336 -10.28 34.59 15.11
CA PRO A 336 -10.13 33.14 15.12
C PRO A 336 -9.81 32.61 16.53
N PRO A 337 -10.32 31.43 16.93
CA PRO A 337 -10.03 30.85 18.24
C PRO A 337 -8.52 30.59 18.41
N PRO A 338 -8.02 30.60 19.67
CA PRO A 338 -6.61 30.29 19.88
C PRO A 338 -6.24 28.87 19.37
N VAL A 339 -5.05 28.75 18.80
CA VAL A 339 -4.51 27.50 18.20
C VAL A 339 -4.32 26.38 19.24
N GLU A 340 -4.47 26.63 20.53
CA GLU A 340 -4.17 25.64 21.59
C GLU A 340 -5.14 24.46 21.69
N ALA A 341 -6.28 24.49 21.01
CA ALA A 341 -7.33 23.47 21.10
C ALA A 341 -6.94 22.10 20.50
N THR A 342 -5.86 22.00 19.74
CA THR A 342 -5.51 20.82 18.96
C THR A 342 -4.29 20.04 19.44
N LYS A 343 -3.75 20.33 20.62
CA LYS A 343 -2.64 19.51 21.14
C LYS A 343 -3.15 18.15 21.58
N LEU A 344 -2.92 17.13 20.73
CA LEU A 344 -2.97 15.74 21.16
C LEU A 344 -2.13 15.55 22.41
N LYS A 345 -2.69 14.84 23.40
CA LYS A 345 -1.88 14.33 24.50
C LYS A 345 -0.71 13.53 23.90
N PRO A 346 0.55 13.77 24.35
CA PRO A 346 1.69 13.00 23.87
C PRO A 346 1.42 11.50 24.05
N GLY A 347 1.39 10.73 22.99
CA GLY A 347 1.11 9.29 23.02
C GLY A 347 0.06 8.79 22.04
N LEU A 348 -0.77 9.65 21.48
CA LEU A 348 -1.69 9.31 20.38
C LEU A 348 -0.93 9.20 19.05
N LYS A 349 0.03 8.27 18.97
CA LYS A 349 0.56 7.86 17.68
C LYS A 349 -0.47 6.94 17.02
N PRO A 350 -0.72 7.05 15.70
CA PRO A 350 -1.48 6.05 14.98
C PRO A 350 -0.70 4.74 15.06
N GLY A 351 -0.83 4.04 16.19
CA GLY A 351 -0.18 2.76 16.44
C GLY A 351 -0.64 1.74 15.41
N ALA A 352 0.23 0.77 15.15
CA ALA A 352 0.01 -0.35 14.25
C ALA A 352 -1.43 -0.87 14.36
N THR A 353 -2.10 -0.96 13.21
CA THR A 353 -3.39 -1.62 13.12
C THR A 353 -3.26 -3.04 13.63
N THR A 354 -4.06 -3.43 14.61
CA THR A 354 -4.30 -4.83 14.98
C THR A 354 -5.12 -5.58 13.91
N GLY A 355 -5.30 -4.99 12.75
CA GLY A 355 -5.90 -5.64 11.60
C GLY A 355 -5.01 -6.77 11.12
N LYS A 356 -5.37 -8.02 11.48
CA LYS A 356 -4.76 -9.21 10.85
C LYS A 356 -4.92 -9.05 9.34
N PRO A 357 -3.82 -9.05 8.55
CA PRO A 357 -3.94 -9.13 7.11
C PRO A 357 -4.83 -10.31 6.76
N ALA A 358 -5.77 -10.10 5.84
CA ALA A 358 -6.60 -11.18 5.34
C ALA A 358 -5.69 -12.31 4.87
N LYS A 359 -5.97 -13.54 5.33
CA LYS A 359 -5.19 -14.71 4.92
C LYS A 359 -5.12 -14.74 3.39
N PRO A 360 -3.92 -14.91 2.79
CA PRO A 360 -3.83 -15.15 1.35
C PRO A 360 -4.76 -16.30 1.00
N ALA A 361 -5.59 -16.11 -0.01
CA ALA A 361 -6.46 -17.18 -0.51
C ALA A 361 -5.58 -18.39 -0.87
N ALA A 362 -5.81 -19.50 -0.20
CA ALA A 362 -5.07 -20.72 -0.45
C ALA A 362 -5.28 -21.12 -1.91
N ARG A 363 -4.23 -21.02 -2.73
CA ARG A 363 -4.25 -21.52 -4.11
C ARG A 363 -4.68 -22.99 -4.08
N ARG A 364 -5.94 -23.26 -4.40
CA ARG A 364 -6.40 -24.65 -4.62
C ARG A 364 -5.62 -25.19 -5.81
N ARG A 365 -4.64 -26.04 -5.53
CA ARG A 365 -4.07 -26.93 -6.55
C ARG A 365 -5.22 -27.79 -7.08
N LYS A 366 -5.58 -27.62 -8.37
CA LYS A 366 -6.36 -28.65 -9.05
C LYS A 366 -5.51 -29.92 -9.04
N PRO A 367 -6.02 -31.05 -8.55
CA PRO A 367 -5.35 -32.34 -8.72
C PRO A 367 -5.31 -32.64 -10.22
N ARG A 368 -4.12 -33.01 -10.71
CA ARG A 368 -3.98 -33.66 -12.00
C ARG A 368 -4.16 -35.14 -11.85
#